data_a44d1b4bb9d742da907ea629c56b7727
#
_entry.id   a44d1b4bb9d742da907ea629c56b7727
#
_cell.length_a   1.000
_cell.length_b   1.000
_cell.length_c   1.000
_cell.angle_alpha   90.00
_cell.angle_beta   90.00
_cell.angle_gamma   90.00
#
_symmetry.space_group_name_H-M   'P 1'
#
loop_
_entity.id
_entity.type
_entity.pdbx_description
1 polymer ?
#
loop_
_entity_poly.entity_id
_entity_poly.type
_entity_poly.pdbx_seq_one_letter_code
_entity_poly.pdbx_strand_id
1 'polypeptide(L)'
;MSPIEYTAIKSAIISITKYLAKYYKNNNMRINSISPGGILDGQPEGFIKNYAESCNSKGMLDSRDLLGALIFLLSDESKFITGQNLIVDGGWTCK
;
A
#
# COMPACT_ATOMS: atom_id res chain seq x y z
N MET A 1 -13.91 -1.38 -14.20
CA MET A 1 -12.64 -2.11 -14.38
C MET A 1 -11.52 -1.14 -14.71
N SER A 2 -10.38 -1.31 -14.11
CA SER A 2 -9.23 -0.44 -14.37
C SER A 2 -8.61 -0.73 -15.73
N PRO A 3 -8.03 0.27 -16.41
CA PRO A 3 -7.27 0.04 -17.62
C PRO A 3 -6.12 -0.94 -17.40
N ILE A 4 -5.73 -1.67 -18.43
CA ILE A 4 -4.64 -2.65 -18.32
C ILE A 4 -3.31 -1.98 -17.94
N GLU A 5 -3.10 -0.77 -18.40
CA GLU A 5 -1.91 0.01 -18.08
C GLU A 5 -1.81 0.28 -16.57
N TYR A 6 -2.94 0.59 -15.95
CA TYR A 6 -2.98 0.81 -14.51
C TYR A 6 -2.57 -0.46 -13.75
N THR A 7 -3.12 -1.60 -14.13
CA THR A 7 -2.79 -2.88 -13.51
C THR A 7 -1.31 -3.23 -13.69
N ALA A 8 -0.79 -3.02 -14.89
CA ALA A 8 0.62 -3.28 -15.19
C ALA A 8 1.55 -2.41 -14.35
N ILE A 9 1.26 -1.11 -14.25
CA ILE A 9 2.08 -0.17 -13.49
C ILE A 9 2.04 -0.50 -11.99
N LYS A 10 0.88 -0.79 -11.45
CA LYS A 10 0.74 -1.13 -10.03
C LYS A 10 1.46 -2.43 -9.68
N SER A 11 1.40 -3.43 -10.55
CA SER A 11 2.14 -4.68 -10.35
C SER A 11 3.65 -4.46 -10.43
N ALA A 12 4.07 -3.59 -11.36
CA ALA A 12 5.49 -3.28 -11.53
C ALA A 12 6.10 -2.64 -10.28
N ILE A 13 5.36 -1.81 -9.55
CA ILE A 13 5.87 -1.15 -8.35
C ILE A 13 6.33 -2.19 -7.32
N ILE A 14 5.56 -3.25 -7.12
CA ILE A 14 5.92 -4.30 -6.16
C ILE A 14 7.19 -5.03 -6.60
N SER A 15 7.29 -5.37 -7.89
CA SER A 15 8.45 -6.05 -8.44
C SER A 15 9.70 -5.16 -8.41
N ILE A 16 9.55 -3.89 -8.75
CA ILE A 16 10.64 -2.91 -8.71
C ILE A 16 11.15 -2.73 -7.28
N THR A 17 10.26 -2.71 -6.30
CA THR A 17 10.63 -2.61 -4.88
C THR A 17 11.60 -3.73 -4.51
N LYS A 18 11.28 -4.96 -4.88
CA LYS A 18 12.15 -6.12 -4.60
C LYS A 18 13.48 -6.02 -5.34
N TYR A 19 13.44 -5.63 -6.60
CA TYR A 19 14.63 -5.48 -7.41
C TYR A 19 15.58 -4.44 -6.81
N LEU A 20 15.06 -3.27 -6.48
CA LEU A 20 15.89 -2.19 -5.95
C LEU A 20 16.42 -2.52 -4.55
N ALA A 21 15.65 -3.20 -3.72
CA ALA A 21 16.10 -3.62 -2.41
C ALA A 21 17.32 -4.54 -2.53
N LYS A 22 17.29 -5.44 -3.48
CA LYS A 22 18.43 -6.33 -3.73
C LYS A 22 19.60 -5.61 -4.39
N TYR A 23 19.32 -4.72 -5.32
CA TYR A 23 20.35 -3.94 -6.02
C TYR A 23 21.17 -3.11 -5.04
N TYR A 24 20.53 -2.51 -4.05
CA TYR A 24 21.19 -1.65 -3.07
C TYR A 24 21.56 -2.33 -1.76
N LYS A 25 21.62 -3.66 -1.73
CA LYS A 25 21.84 -4.42 -0.50
C LYS A 25 23.10 -4.04 0.25
N ASN A 26 24.13 -3.57 -0.43
CA ASN A 26 25.41 -3.21 0.17
C ASN A 26 25.54 -1.72 0.48
N ASN A 27 24.48 -0.95 0.29
CA ASN A 27 24.50 0.50 0.43
C ASN A 27 23.82 0.99 1.72
N ASN A 28 23.56 0.07 2.66
CA ASN A 28 22.86 0.39 3.90
C ASN A 28 21.53 1.12 3.60
N MET A 29 20.84 0.68 2.58
CA MET A 29 19.62 1.28 2.10
C MET A 29 18.49 0.27 2.11
N ARG A 30 17.34 0.66 2.62
CA ARG A 30 16.13 -0.16 2.60
C ARG A 30 15.12 0.45 1.64
N ILE A 31 14.45 -0.40 0.88
CA ILE A 31 13.45 0.02 -0.10
C ILE A 31 12.21 -0.83 0.11
N ASN A 32 11.13 -0.19 0.48
CA ASN A 32 9.84 -0.82 0.70
C ASN A 32 8.77 -0.03 -0.02
N SER A 33 7.60 -0.61 -0.17
CA SER A 33 6.46 0.07 -0.74
C SER A 33 5.23 -0.07 0.15
N ILE A 34 4.30 0.85 -0.02
CA ILE A 34 2.99 0.79 0.64
C ILE A 34 1.93 0.72 -0.44
N SER A 35 1.01 -0.23 -0.29
CA SER A 35 -0.16 -0.34 -1.16
C SER A 35 -1.39 0.05 -0.35
N PRO A 36 -1.84 1.30 -0.45
CA PRO A 36 -3.04 1.72 0.27
C PRO A 36 -4.30 1.20 -0.41
N GLY A 37 -5.34 1.00 0.37
CA GLY A 37 -6.68 0.79 -0.15
C GLY A 37 -7.28 2.08 -0.69
N GLY A 38 -8.59 2.08 -0.91
CA GLY A 38 -9.28 3.28 -1.36
C GLY A 38 -9.18 4.41 -0.35
N ILE A 39 -8.81 5.59 -0.81
CA ILE A 39 -8.71 6.80 0.01
C ILE A 39 -9.88 7.70 -0.36
N LEU A 40 -10.56 8.23 0.65
CA LEU A 40 -11.70 9.11 0.45
C LEU A 40 -11.28 10.37 -0.33
N ASP A 41 -11.97 10.63 -1.43
CA ASP A 41 -11.72 11.78 -2.30
C ASP A 41 -12.98 12.15 -3.07
N GLY A 42 -14.09 12.31 -2.36
CA GLY A 42 -15.34 12.76 -2.96
C GLY A 42 -16.06 11.74 -3.82
N GLN A 43 -15.77 10.46 -3.67
CA GLN A 43 -16.47 9.42 -4.41
C GLN A 43 -17.98 9.40 -4.06
N PRO A 44 -18.84 8.88 -4.96
CA PRO A 44 -20.27 8.76 -4.66
C PRO A 44 -20.54 7.91 -3.42
N GLU A 45 -21.59 8.26 -2.68
CA GLU A 45 -21.96 7.56 -1.45
C GLU A 45 -22.17 6.07 -1.65
N GLY A 46 -22.82 5.67 -2.75
CA GLY A 46 -23.04 4.27 -3.07
C GLY A 46 -21.75 3.50 -3.25
N PHE A 47 -20.75 4.12 -3.89
CA PHE A 47 -19.44 3.52 -4.05
C PHE A 47 -18.74 3.34 -2.69
N ILE A 48 -18.78 4.37 -1.84
CA ILE A 48 -18.16 4.34 -0.51
C ILE A 48 -18.78 3.23 0.33
N LYS A 49 -20.10 3.11 0.30
CA LYS A 49 -20.83 2.10 1.05
C LYS A 49 -20.49 0.68 0.58
N ASN A 50 -20.47 0.46 -0.73
CA ASN A 50 -20.12 -0.86 -1.28
C ASN A 50 -18.68 -1.24 -0.94
N TYR A 51 -17.78 -0.27 -0.98
CA TYR A 51 -16.38 -0.49 -0.63
C TYR A 51 -16.26 -0.93 0.84
N ALA A 52 -16.99 -0.23 1.72
CA ALA A 52 -16.96 -0.52 3.16
C ALA A 52 -17.42 -1.96 3.48
N GLU A 53 -18.37 -2.48 2.71
CA GLU A 53 -18.88 -3.84 2.92
C GLU A 53 -17.80 -4.91 2.70
N SER A 54 -16.79 -4.61 1.90
CA SER A 54 -15.67 -5.52 1.64
C SER A 54 -14.52 -5.37 2.63
N CYS A 55 -14.62 -4.43 3.56
CA CYS A 55 -13.57 -4.16 4.53
C CYS A 55 -13.93 -4.70 5.91
N ASN A 56 -12.90 -4.98 6.70
CA ASN A 56 -13.06 -5.40 8.08
C ASN A 56 -13.13 -4.21 9.04
N SER A 57 -12.81 -3.02 8.57
CA SER A 57 -12.79 -1.80 9.37
C SER A 57 -13.75 -0.76 8.78
N LYS A 58 -13.36 0.49 8.80
CA LYS A 58 -14.25 1.58 8.40
C LYS A 58 -14.48 1.75 6.89
N GLY A 59 -13.82 0.94 6.06
CA GLY A 59 -13.97 1.06 4.60
C GLY A 59 -12.89 1.94 4.00
N MET A 60 -13.28 2.93 3.19
CA MET A 60 -12.30 3.83 2.58
C MET A 60 -11.55 4.64 3.63
N LEU A 61 -10.27 4.81 3.39
CA LEU A 61 -9.36 5.41 4.36
C LEU A 61 -9.27 6.92 4.19
N ASP A 62 -8.94 7.59 5.27
CA ASP A 62 -8.41 8.94 5.26
C ASP A 62 -6.90 8.85 4.97
N SER A 63 -6.34 9.87 4.34
CA SER A 63 -4.90 9.89 4.06
C SER A 63 -4.05 9.73 5.33
N ARG A 64 -4.55 10.19 6.48
CA ARG A 64 -3.86 10.05 7.79
C ARG A 64 -3.74 8.60 8.24
N ASP A 65 -4.59 7.72 7.75
CA ASP A 65 -4.56 6.30 8.14
C ASP A 65 -3.31 5.59 7.63
N LEU A 66 -2.57 6.21 6.72
CA LEU A 66 -1.32 5.67 6.19
C LEU A 66 -0.09 6.09 6.97
N LEU A 67 -0.20 7.11 7.84
CA LEU A 67 0.96 7.68 8.52
C LEU A 67 1.69 6.69 9.41
N GLY A 68 0.95 5.85 10.13
CA GLY A 68 1.57 4.85 11.00
C GLY A 68 2.47 3.89 10.23
N ALA A 69 1.99 3.39 9.10
CA ALA A 69 2.77 2.49 8.25
C ALA A 69 3.99 3.19 7.67
N LEU A 70 3.82 4.43 7.20
CA LEU A 70 4.93 5.22 6.64
C LEU A 70 6.00 5.48 7.69
N ILE A 71 5.61 5.95 8.87
CA ILE A 71 6.53 6.23 9.97
C ILE A 71 7.28 4.96 10.37
N PHE A 72 6.58 3.84 10.48
CA PHE A 72 7.20 2.56 10.81
C PHE A 72 8.28 2.19 9.79
N LEU A 73 7.96 2.27 8.49
CA LEU A 73 8.91 1.89 7.44
C LEU A 73 10.09 2.84 7.34
N LEU A 74 9.93 4.11 7.74
CA LEU A 74 11.02 5.09 7.74
C LEU A 74 11.87 5.04 9.01
N SER A 75 11.40 4.37 10.06
CA SER A 75 12.08 4.34 11.35
C SER A 75 13.01 3.15 11.49
N ASP A 76 13.86 3.20 12.51
CA ASP A 76 14.75 2.09 12.85
C ASP A 76 14.00 0.86 13.36
N GLU A 77 12.72 1.00 13.71
CA GLU A 77 11.90 -0.14 14.12
C GLU A 77 11.74 -1.15 12.99
N SER A 78 11.90 -0.73 11.74
CA SER A 78 11.82 -1.60 10.57
C SER A 78 13.18 -1.86 9.94
N LYS A 79 14.27 -1.74 10.69
CA LYS A 79 15.64 -1.79 10.15
C LYS A 79 16.00 -3.09 9.43
N PHE A 80 15.29 -4.16 9.69
CA PHE A 80 15.52 -5.45 9.01
C PHE A 80 14.47 -5.76 7.95
N ILE A 81 13.64 -4.78 7.59
CA ILE A 81 12.60 -4.92 6.57
C ILE A 81 13.04 -4.18 5.32
N THR A 82 13.19 -4.92 4.23
CA THR A 82 13.49 -4.34 2.92
C THR A 82 12.89 -5.23 1.83
N GLY A 83 12.50 -4.64 0.73
CA GLY A 83 11.90 -5.36 -0.39
C GLY A 83 10.45 -5.79 -0.15
N GLN A 84 9.81 -5.24 0.87
CA GLN A 84 8.46 -5.62 1.24
C GLN A 84 7.43 -4.62 0.76
N ASN A 85 6.23 -5.13 0.48
CA ASN A 85 5.07 -4.31 0.18
C ASN A 85 4.08 -4.42 1.32
N LEU A 86 3.80 -3.30 1.99
CA LEU A 86 2.88 -3.26 3.12
C LEU A 86 1.51 -2.81 2.63
N ILE A 87 0.52 -3.68 2.76
CA ILE A 87 -0.85 -3.40 2.36
C ILE A 87 -1.59 -2.75 3.54
N VAL A 88 -2.18 -1.59 3.28
CA VAL A 88 -2.95 -0.83 4.28
C VAL A 88 -4.31 -0.54 3.67
N ASP A 89 -5.25 -1.47 3.80
CA ASP A 89 -6.53 -1.40 3.10
C ASP A 89 -7.74 -1.82 3.95
N GLY A 90 -7.57 -1.93 5.26
CA GLY A 90 -8.66 -2.33 6.15
C GLY A 90 -9.21 -3.73 5.87
N GLY A 91 -8.43 -4.58 5.23
CA GLY A 91 -8.83 -5.93 4.92
C GLY A 91 -9.56 -6.10 3.58
N TRP A 92 -9.62 -5.05 2.77
CA TRP A 92 -10.34 -5.11 1.49
C TRP A 92 -9.84 -6.25 0.59
N THR A 93 -8.53 -6.52 0.59
CA THR A 93 -7.95 -7.60 -0.21
C THR A 93 -8.06 -8.98 0.43
N CYS A 94 -8.55 -9.07 1.66
CA CYS A 94 -8.74 -10.36 2.33
C CYS A 94 -9.99 -11.05 1.78
N LYS A 95 -9.82 -12.23 1.24
CA LYS A 95 -10.92 -13.00 0.63
C LYS A 95 -10.90 -14.44 1.07
#